data_45208b7a59017b8e96ed620458b20221
#
_entry.id   45208b7a59017b8e96ed620458b20221
#
_cell.length_a   1.000
_cell.length_b   1.000
_cell.length_c   1.000
_cell.angle_alpha   90.00
_cell.angle_beta   90.00
_cell.angle_gamma   90.00
#
_symmetry.space_group_name_H-M   'P 1'
#
loop_
_entity.id
_entity.type
_entity.pdbx_description
1 polymer ?
#
loop_
_entity_poly.entity_id
_entity_poly.type
_entity_poly.pdbx_seq_one_letter_code
_entity_poly.pdbx_strand_id
1 'polypeptide(L)'
;MGGWYWIGVSVGLGAAAGVLVSSFAARVVIVAVVIAAAAGVGLGYAIDAWQPGSWGDLVGGAAGGLGGAFGAVQIVRGALRRGGTVVGTAVLVAGAALVVAGLAWIPVVGYLEALALPALALRLRRRAPERYAGLRTLAK
;
A
#
# COMPACT_ATOMS: atom_id res chain seq x y z
N MET A 1 -10.36 22.32 -10.64
CA MET A 1 -10.64 21.35 -9.57
C MET A 1 -9.93 21.83 -8.31
N GLY A 2 -10.48 21.62 -7.12
CA GLY A 2 -9.89 22.17 -5.88
C GLY A 2 -8.62 21.41 -5.46
N GLY A 3 -7.74 22.06 -4.70
CA GLY A 3 -6.47 21.45 -4.23
C GLY A 3 -6.65 20.13 -3.49
N TRP A 4 -7.75 19.96 -2.74
CA TRP A 4 -8.07 18.70 -2.04
C TRP A 4 -8.21 17.48 -2.98
N TYR A 5 -8.64 17.68 -4.22
CA TYR A 5 -8.74 16.60 -5.22
C TYR A 5 -7.35 16.06 -5.56
N TRP A 6 -6.40 16.94 -5.85
CA TRP A 6 -5.04 16.56 -6.21
C TRP A 6 -4.29 15.93 -5.05
N ILE A 7 -4.51 16.42 -3.83
CA ILE A 7 -4.01 15.75 -2.62
C ILE A 7 -4.54 14.31 -2.53
N GLY A 8 -5.84 14.11 -2.80
CA GLY A 8 -6.42 12.76 -2.82
C GLY A 8 -5.80 11.84 -3.87
N VAL A 9 -5.55 12.37 -5.08
CA VAL A 9 -4.85 11.64 -6.16
C VAL A 9 -3.42 11.30 -5.74
N SER A 10 -2.69 12.25 -5.13
CA SER A 10 -1.34 12.02 -4.62
C SER A 10 -1.30 10.93 -3.55
N VAL A 11 -2.25 10.94 -2.63
CA VAL A 11 -2.41 9.91 -1.58
C VAL A 11 -2.64 8.55 -2.20
N GLY A 12 -3.57 8.43 -3.15
CA GLY A 12 -3.89 7.15 -3.79
C GLY A 12 -2.76 6.62 -4.67
N LEU A 13 -2.12 7.47 -5.47
CA LEU A 13 -0.95 7.07 -6.27
C LEU A 13 0.24 6.71 -5.37
N GLY A 14 0.44 7.44 -4.26
CA GLY A 14 1.40 7.07 -3.24
C GLY A 14 1.11 5.69 -2.65
N ALA A 15 -0.15 5.40 -2.33
CA ALA A 15 -0.58 4.09 -1.83
C ALA A 15 -0.30 2.98 -2.85
N ALA A 16 -0.59 3.20 -4.13
CA ALA A 16 -0.27 2.26 -5.20
C ALA A 16 1.24 2.00 -5.31
N ALA A 17 2.06 3.06 -5.23
CA ALA A 17 3.51 2.92 -5.22
C ALA A 17 4.00 2.12 -4.00
N GLY A 18 3.43 2.37 -2.81
CA GLY A 18 3.72 1.61 -1.60
C GLY A 18 3.39 0.13 -1.73
N VAL A 19 2.25 -0.20 -2.32
CA VAL A 19 1.84 -1.58 -2.63
C VAL A 19 2.85 -2.21 -3.60
N LEU A 20 3.20 -1.51 -4.68
CA LEU A 20 4.13 -2.00 -5.69
C LEU A 20 5.52 -2.26 -5.12
N VAL A 21 6.10 -1.33 -4.37
CA VAL A 21 7.41 -1.47 -3.72
C VAL A 21 7.44 -2.66 -2.79
N SER A 22 6.34 -2.93 -2.08
CA SER A 22 6.22 -4.06 -1.16
C SER A 22 6.35 -5.41 -1.85
N SER A 23 6.03 -5.51 -3.14
CA SER A 23 6.16 -6.75 -3.90
C SER A 23 7.63 -7.20 -4.04
N PHE A 24 8.55 -6.24 -4.10
CA PHE A 24 9.98 -6.51 -4.30
C PHE A 24 10.79 -6.46 -2.99
N ALA A 25 10.43 -5.57 -2.08
CA ALA A 25 11.21 -5.26 -0.88
C ALA A 25 10.60 -5.82 0.42
N ALA A 26 9.59 -6.69 0.37
CA ALA A 26 8.90 -7.20 1.56
C ALA A 26 9.79 -7.95 2.56
N ARG A 27 10.97 -8.43 2.14
CA ARG A 27 11.92 -9.12 3.04
C ARG A 27 12.49 -8.17 4.08
N VAL A 28 12.77 -6.92 3.71
CA VAL A 28 13.31 -5.88 4.59
C VAL A 28 12.27 -4.76 4.72
N VAL A 29 11.41 -4.84 5.73
CA VAL A 29 10.27 -3.94 5.91
C VAL A 29 10.68 -2.47 5.94
N ILE A 30 11.77 -2.15 6.66
CA ILE A 30 12.25 -0.75 6.78
C ILE A 30 12.62 -0.20 5.40
N VAL A 31 13.33 -0.99 4.59
CA VAL A 31 13.71 -0.57 3.23
C VAL A 31 12.48 -0.39 2.37
N ALA A 32 11.52 -1.32 2.43
CA ALA A 32 10.26 -1.19 1.69
C ALA A 32 9.51 0.09 2.05
N VAL A 33 9.40 0.40 3.34
CA VAL A 33 8.70 1.58 3.84
C VAL A 33 9.41 2.88 3.41
N VAL A 34 10.73 2.93 3.52
CA VAL A 34 11.52 4.12 3.11
C VAL A 34 11.40 4.36 1.61
N ILE A 35 11.58 3.31 0.78
CA ILE A 35 11.45 3.45 -0.68
C ILE A 35 10.02 3.83 -1.07
N ALA A 36 9.02 3.26 -0.41
CA ALA A 36 7.62 3.58 -0.66
C ALA A 36 7.28 5.04 -0.30
N ALA A 37 7.79 5.54 0.82
CA ALA A 37 7.64 6.94 1.19
C ALA A 37 8.31 7.87 0.18
N ALA A 38 9.55 7.56 -0.24
CA ALA A 38 10.27 8.33 -1.24
C ALA A 38 9.57 8.33 -2.60
N ALA A 39 9.07 7.17 -3.04
CA ALA A 39 8.29 7.04 -4.28
C ALA A 39 6.97 7.85 -4.20
N GLY A 40 6.30 7.82 -3.05
CA GLY A 40 5.10 8.61 -2.79
C GLY A 40 5.37 10.12 -2.82
N VAL A 41 6.46 10.57 -2.20
CA VAL A 41 6.89 11.99 -2.29
C VAL A 41 7.19 12.38 -3.74
N GLY A 42 7.89 11.52 -4.50
CA GLY A 42 8.19 11.75 -5.91
C GLY A 42 6.94 11.90 -6.77
N LEU A 43 5.93 11.09 -6.53
CA LEU A 43 4.63 11.20 -7.21
C LEU A 43 3.90 12.48 -6.80
N GLY A 44 3.88 12.82 -5.51
CA GLY A 44 3.31 14.08 -5.03
C GLY A 44 4.00 15.29 -5.64
N TYR A 45 5.34 15.27 -5.74
CA TYR A 45 6.10 16.29 -6.42
C TYR A 45 5.76 16.41 -7.91
N ALA A 46 5.61 15.28 -8.60
CA ALA A 46 5.22 15.28 -10.01
C ALA A 46 3.82 15.88 -10.23
N ILE A 47 2.88 15.63 -9.32
CA ILE A 47 1.54 16.22 -9.36
C ILE A 47 1.62 17.72 -9.09
N ASP A 48 2.36 18.16 -8.08
CA ASP A 48 2.56 19.58 -7.75
C ASP A 48 3.23 20.33 -8.90
N ALA A 49 4.20 19.73 -9.57
CA ALA A 49 4.85 20.29 -10.75
C ALA A 49 3.90 20.46 -11.94
N TRP A 50 2.92 19.57 -12.07
CA TRP A 50 1.92 19.62 -13.15
C TRP A 50 0.71 20.51 -12.81
N GLN A 51 0.34 20.52 -11.54
CA GLN A 51 -0.77 21.31 -11.00
C GLN A 51 -0.29 22.07 -9.74
N PRO A 52 0.49 23.15 -9.90
CA PRO A 52 1.08 23.87 -8.76
C PRO A 52 0.01 24.34 -7.78
N GLY A 53 0.13 24.00 -6.53
CA GLY A 53 -0.89 24.43 -5.58
C GLY A 53 -0.65 24.17 -4.10
N SER A 54 0.01 23.11 -3.68
CA SER A 54 0.14 22.89 -2.24
C SER A 54 1.19 21.85 -1.85
N TRP A 55 1.86 22.10 -0.76
CA TRP A 55 2.66 21.10 -0.03
C TRP A 55 1.87 19.83 0.30
N GLY A 56 0.51 19.92 0.26
CA GLY A 56 -0.37 18.81 0.52
C GLY A 56 -0.16 17.63 -0.41
N ASP A 57 0.26 17.85 -1.65
CA ASP A 57 0.47 16.77 -2.63
C ASP A 57 1.71 15.94 -2.27
N LEU A 58 2.80 16.56 -1.81
CA LEU A 58 3.99 15.85 -1.35
C LEU A 58 3.70 15.04 -0.08
N VAL A 59 3.06 15.68 0.90
CA VAL A 59 2.67 15.03 2.17
C VAL A 59 1.67 13.92 1.92
N GLY A 60 0.69 14.17 1.03
CA GLY A 60 -0.30 13.18 0.63
C GLY A 60 0.34 11.96 -0.02
N GLY A 61 1.24 12.16 -0.97
CA GLY A 61 2.00 11.10 -1.62
C GLY A 61 2.82 10.29 -0.64
N ALA A 62 3.54 10.94 0.29
CA ALA A 62 4.29 10.26 1.34
C ALA A 62 3.38 9.42 2.26
N ALA A 63 2.29 10.00 2.73
CA ALA A 63 1.33 9.31 3.60
C ALA A 63 0.70 8.09 2.91
N GLY A 64 0.33 8.25 1.62
CA GLY A 64 -0.15 7.16 0.79
C GLY A 64 0.88 6.06 0.65
N GLY A 65 2.12 6.40 0.31
CA GLY A 65 3.24 5.45 0.18
C GLY A 65 3.46 4.62 1.45
N LEU A 66 3.47 5.29 2.60
CA LEU A 66 3.58 4.63 3.91
C LEU A 66 2.38 3.70 4.17
N GLY A 67 1.15 4.18 3.96
CA GLY A 67 -0.06 3.39 4.16
C GLY A 67 -0.13 2.16 3.27
N GLY A 68 0.18 2.34 1.97
CA GLY A 68 0.23 1.27 0.99
C GLY A 68 1.29 0.21 1.32
N ALA A 69 2.51 0.64 1.66
CA ALA A 69 3.58 -0.27 2.05
C ALA A 69 3.24 -1.03 3.33
N PHE A 70 2.76 -0.34 4.36
CA PHE A 70 2.41 -0.97 5.63
C PHE A 70 1.34 -2.04 5.43
N GLY A 71 0.31 -1.76 4.62
CA GLY A 71 -0.73 -2.71 4.27
C GLY A 71 -0.19 -3.91 3.49
N ALA A 72 0.49 -3.65 2.38
CA ALA A 72 0.90 -4.67 1.43
C ALA A 72 2.01 -5.58 1.95
N VAL A 73 3.03 -5.06 2.68
CA VAL A 73 4.14 -5.86 3.23
C VAL A 73 3.63 -7.01 4.08
N GLN A 74 2.59 -6.79 4.88
CA GLN A 74 2.02 -7.84 5.74
C GLN A 74 1.37 -8.96 4.91
N ILE A 75 0.68 -8.60 3.83
CA ILE A 75 0.02 -9.54 2.92
C ILE A 75 1.06 -10.35 2.14
N VAL A 76 2.05 -9.67 1.55
CA VAL A 76 3.14 -10.30 0.78
C VAL A 76 3.92 -11.29 1.63
N ARG A 77 4.34 -10.87 2.83
CA ARG A 77 5.05 -11.78 3.77
C ARG A 77 4.18 -12.97 4.16
N GLY A 78 2.89 -12.75 4.37
CA GLY A 78 1.95 -13.82 4.65
C GLY A 78 1.80 -14.81 3.50
N ALA A 79 1.76 -14.34 2.26
CA ALA A 79 1.70 -15.19 1.06
C ALA A 79 2.97 -16.02 0.89
N LEU A 80 4.15 -15.40 1.02
CA LEU A 80 5.44 -16.08 0.90
C LEU A 80 5.63 -17.15 1.98
N ARG A 81 5.20 -16.89 3.23
CA ARG A 81 5.27 -17.88 4.31
C ARG A 81 4.37 -19.09 4.06
N ARG A 82 3.31 -18.96 3.28
CA ARG A 82 2.39 -20.06 2.91
C ARG A 82 2.80 -20.79 1.64
N GLY A 83 4.03 -20.61 1.17
CA GLY A 83 4.56 -21.28 -0.01
C GLY A 83 4.29 -20.58 -1.34
N GLY A 84 3.81 -19.32 -1.30
CA GLY A 84 3.69 -18.50 -2.51
C GLY A 84 5.07 -18.26 -3.15
N THR A 85 5.14 -18.34 -4.49
CA THR A 85 6.35 -17.98 -5.21
C THR A 85 6.56 -16.47 -5.20
N VAL A 86 7.81 -16.02 -5.20
CA VAL A 86 8.16 -14.59 -5.22
C VAL A 86 7.57 -13.92 -6.46
N VAL A 87 7.75 -14.53 -7.61
CA VAL A 87 7.27 -13.98 -8.90
C VAL A 87 5.75 -13.94 -8.94
N GLY A 88 5.06 -15.03 -8.61
CA GLY A 88 3.60 -15.07 -8.61
C GLY A 88 3.00 -14.05 -7.64
N THR A 89 3.58 -13.92 -6.44
CA THR A 89 3.14 -12.90 -5.46
C THR A 89 3.38 -11.49 -5.99
N ALA A 90 4.55 -11.23 -6.62
CA ALA A 90 4.87 -9.93 -7.17
C ALA A 90 3.91 -9.52 -8.30
N VAL A 91 3.59 -10.44 -9.20
CA VAL A 91 2.63 -10.19 -10.30
C VAL A 91 1.23 -9.83 -9.77
N LEU A 92 0.73 -10.61 -8.80
CA LEU A 92 -0.58 -10.34 -8.19
C LEU A 92 -0.62 -8.99 -7.46
N VAL A 93 0.44 -8.67 -6.72
CA VAL A 93 0.54 -7.41 -5.99
C VAL A 93 0.72 -6.22 -6.94
N ALA A 94 1.47 -6.40 -8.03
CA ALA A 94 1.57 -5.39 -9.08
C ALA A 94 0.22 -5.13 -9.75
N GLY A 95 -0.55 -6.18 -10.05
CA GLY A 95 -1.93 -6.04 -10.54
C GLY A 95 -2.82 -5.29 -9.57
N ALA A 96 -2.74 -5.59 -8.27
CA ALA A 96 -3.47 -4.85 -7.25
C ALA A 96 -3.04 -3.38 -7.18
N ALA A 97 -1.74 -3.08 -7.30
CA ALA A 97 -1.22 -1.71 -7.33
C ALA A 97 -1.76 -0.91 -8.52
N LEU A 98 -1.90 -1.53 -9.69
CA LEU A 98 -2.50 -0.89 -10.87
C LEU A 98 -3.98 -0.55 -10.65
N VAL A 99 -4.73 -1.44 -9.99
CA VAL A 99 -6.14 -1.17 -9.63
C VAL A 99 -6.23 0.01 -8.66
N VAL A 100 -5.40 0.02 -7.61
CA VAL A 100 -5.32 1.14 -6.66
C VAL A 100 -4.97 2.44 -7.40
N ALA A 101 -3.96 2.43 -8.28
CA ALA A 101 -3.60 3.61 -9.07
C ALA A 101 -4.73 4.12 -9.97
N GLY A 102 -5.50 3.22 -10.56
CA GLY A 102 -6.67 3.58 -11.37
C GLY A 102 -7.79 4.22 -10.54
N LEU A 103 -8.06 3.65 -9.36
CA LEU A 103 -9.09 4.14 -8.44
C LEU A 103 -8.71 5.49 -7.80
N ALA A 104 -7.42 5.79 -7.65
CA ALA A 104 -6.92 7.05 -7.10
C ALA A 104 -7.43 8.29 -7.83
N TRP A 105 -7.81 8.15 -9.12
CA TRP A 105 -8.36 9.25 -9.93
C TRP A 105 -9.83 9.56 -9.61
N ILE A 106 -10.50 8.73 -8.83
CA ILE A 106 -11.87 8.99 -8.38
C ILE A 106 -11.81 9.87 -7.14
N PRO A 107 -12.54 11.01 -7.10
CA PRO A 107 -12.57 11.89 -5.93
C PRO A 107 -12.84 11.10 -4.63
N VAL A 108 -12.13 11.44 -3.57
CA VAL A 108 -12.26 10.80 -2.25
C VAL A 108 -11.67 9.38 -2.14
N VAL A 109 -11.63 8.59 -3.22
CA VAL A 109 -11.17 7.18 -3.15
C VAL A 109 -9.72 7.09 -2.74
N GLY A 110 -8.83 7.97 -3.21
CA GLY A 110 -7.42 7.99 -2.82
C GLY A 110 -7.22 8.11 -1.29
N TYR A 111 -8.04 8.92 -0.62
CA TYR A 111 -8.01 9.02 0.85
C TYR A 111 -8.49 7.72 1.52
N LEU A 112 -9.54 7.11 0.97
CA LEU A 112 -10.06 5.85 1.48
C LEU A 112 -9.05 4.70 1.32
N GLU A 113 -8.31 4.66 0.23
CA GLU A 113 -7.27 3.66 -0.01
C GLU A 113 -6.17 3.69 1.03
N ALA A 114 -5.67 4.89 1.36
CA ALA A 114 -4.63 5.06 2.38
C ALA A 114 -5.06 4.56 3.76
N LEU A 115 -6.35 4.62 4.08
CA LEU A 115 -6.91 4.12 5.33
C LEU A 115 -7.30 2.64 5.24
N ALA A 116 -7.87 2.21 4.11
CA ALA A 116 -8.38 0.86 3.93
C ALA A 116 -7.24 -0.18 3.87
N LEU A 117 -6.13 0.12 3.21
CA LEU A 117 -5.02 -0.82 3.07
C LEU A 117 -4.42 -1.24 4.42
N PRO A 118 -4.01 -0.33 5.32
CA PRO A 118 -3.53 -0.72 6.64
C PRO A 118 -4.62 -1.35 7.51
N ALA A 119 -5.88 -0.87 7.41
CA ALA A 119 -7.00 -1.46 8.16
C ALA A 119 -7.26 -2.91 7.76
N LEU A 120 -7.25 -3.22 6.46
CA LEU A 120 -7.37 -4.60 5.96
C LEU A 120 -6.22 -5.47 6.44
N ALA A 121 -4.99 -4.98 6.41
CA ALA A 121 -3.82 -5.70 6.90
C ALA A 121 -3.95 -6.05 8.39
N LEU A 122 -4.38 -5.10 9.21
CA LEU A 122 -4.62 -5.29 10.63
C LEU A 122 -5.75 -6.31 10.88
N ARG A 123 -6.84 -6.23 10.11
CA ARG A 123 -7.96 -7.18 10.21
C ARG A 123 -7.53 -8.61 9.86
N LEU A 124 -6.73 -8.77 8.81
CA LEU A 124 -6.19 -10.08 8.42
C LEU A 124 -5.25 -10.65 9.49
N ARG A 125 -4.43 -9.81 10.11
CA ARG A 125 -3.57 -10.25 11.24
C ARG A 125 -4.38 -10.74 12.43
N ARG A 126 -5.45 -10.06 12.80
CA ARG A 126 -6.29 -10.45 13.95
C ARG A 126 -7.01 -11.78 13.73
N ARG A 127 -7.38 -12.12 12.49
CA ARG A 127 -8.06 -13.37 12.15
C ARG A 127 -7.12 -14.59 11.98
N ALA A 128 -5.81 -14.36 11.85
CA ALA A 128 -4.85 -15.43 11.65
C ALA A 128 -4.75 -16.42 12.83
N PRO A 129 -4.76 -16.01 14.13
CA PRO A 129 -4.68 -16.93 15.25
C PRO A 129 -5.88 -17.89 15.36
N GLU A 130 -7.07 -17.40 15.06
CA GLU A 130 -8.32 -18.17 15.20
C GLU A 130 -8.38 -19.38 14.23
N ARG A 131 -7.78 -19.23 13.03
CA ARG A 131 -7.74 -20.31 12.02
C ARG A 131 -6.83 -21.47 12.38
N TYR A 132 -5.87 -21.28 13.27
CA TYR A 132 -4.88 -22.30 13.67
C TYR A 132 -5.11 -22.82 15.09
N ALA A 133 -6.03 -22.26 15.86
CA ALA A 133 -6.34 -22.69 17.21
C ALA A 133 -6.83 -24.14 17.25
N GLY A 134 -7.60 -24.56 16.24
CA GLY A 134 -8.13 -25.91 16.12
C GLY A 134 -7.09 -26.99 15.78
N LEU A 135 -5.98 -26.62 15.13
CA LEU A 135 -4.95 -27.59 14.72
C LEU A 135 -3.97 -27.95 15.86
N ARG A 136 -3.83 -27.08 16.86
CA ARG A 136 -2.98 -27.33 18.03
C ARG A 136 -3.55 -28.41 18.97
N THR A 137 -4.85 -28.66 18.94
CA THR A 137 -5.50 -29.70 19.76
C THR A 137 -5.35 -31.09 19.18
N LEU A 138 -4.99 -31.21 17.91
CA LEU A 138 -4.81 -32.52 17.25
C LEU A 138 -3.36 -33.06 17.31
N ALA A 139 -2.43 -32.25 17.85
CA ALA A 139 -1.00 -32.58 17.95
C ALA A 139 -0.55 -33.00 19.34
N LYS A 140 -1.49 -33.51 20.19
CA LYS A 140 -1.19 -34.16 21.48
C LYS A 140 -1.47 -35.63 21.41
#